data_f7234334cf337246494e9460d5eaf265
#
_entry.id   f7234334cf337246494e9460d5eaf265
#
_cell.length_a   1.000
_cell.length_b   1.000
_cell.length_c   1.000
_cell.angle_alpha   90.00
_cell.angle_beta   90.00
_cell.angle_gamma   90.00
#
_symmetry.space_group_name_H-M   'P 1'
#
loop_
_entity.id
_entity.type
_entity.pdbx_description
1 polymer ?
#
loop_
_entity_poly.entity_id
_entity_poly.type
_entity_poly.pdbx_seq_one_letter_code
_entity_poly.pdbx_strand_id
1 'polypeptide(L)'
;MVKIFTVEQIRAADQYTIKHEPIDSIDLMKRAANKAFEFLYNQLLKEEQKEHFTFFCGTGNNGGDGLVMAQRCLDAGIPHQLFVVELSKNYSNDFNENLEIYKSIGGEFIVL
;
A
#
# COMPACT_ATOMS: atom_id res chain seq x y z
N MET A 1 19.62 -6.17 -17.58
CA MET A 1 20.16 -5.94 -16.22
C MET A 1 19.15 -5.12 -15.41
N VAL A 2 18.78 -5.61 -14.25
CA VAL A 2 17.88 -4.88 -13.36
C VAL A 2 18.68 -3.84 -12.59
N LYS A 3 18.30 -2.58 -12.68
CA LYS A 3 18.94 -1.49 -11.95
C LYS A 3 18.21 -1.26 -10.63
N ILE A 4 18.97 -1.33 -9.53
CA ILE A 4 18.46 -1.09 -8.19
C ILE A 4 18.80 0.34 -7.77
N PHE A 5 17.79 1.08 -7.32
CA PHE A 5 17.96 2.45 -6.87
C PHE A 5 18.06 2.52 -5.34
N THR A 6 18.80 3.50 -4.84
CA THR A 6 18.84 3.79 -3.40
C THR A 6 17.50 4.40 -2.95
N VAL A 7 17.24 4.35 -1.64
CA VAL A 7 16.05 5.00 -1.06
C VAL A 7 16.01 6.49 -1.38
N GLU A 8 17.16 7.17 -1.34
CA GLU A 8 17.26 8.59 -1.68
C GLU A 8 16.91 8.84 -3.15
N GLN A 9 17.38 7.98 -4.05
CA GLN A 9 17.05 8.08 -5.48
C GLN A 9 15.56 7.84 -5.72
N ILE A 10 14.95 6.87 -5.03
CA ILE A 10 13.52 6.60 -5.13
C ILE A 10 12.72 7.79 -4.64
N ARG A 11 13.09 8.39 -3.50
CA ARG A 11 12.43 9.59 -2.98
C ARG A 11 12.56 10.77 -3.94
N ALA A 12 13.74 10.96 -4.54
CA ALA A 12 13.95 12.01 -5.52
C ALA A 12 13.09 11.81 -6.76
N ALA A 13 12.97 10.57 -7.25
CA ALA A 13 12.11 10.23 -8.38
C ALA A 13 10.63 10.49 -8.07
N ASP A 14 10.17 10.11 -6.87
CA ASP A 14 8.80 10.36 -6.42
C ASP A 14 8.50 11.86 -6.33
N GLN A 15 9.41 12.64 -5.76
CA GLN A 15 9.27 14.09 -5.67
C GLN A 15 9.25 14.75 -7.05
N TYR A 16 10.09 14.27 -7.96
CA TYR A 16 10.09 14.73 -9.33
C TYR A 16 8.75 14.47 -10.01
N THR A 17 8.20 13.25 -9.84
CA THR A 17 6.92 12.86 -10.42
C THR A 17 5.78 13.72 -9.88
N ILE A 18 5.73 13.92 -8.56
CA ILE A 18 4.71 14.75 -7.91
C ILE A 18 4.74 16.17 -8.47
N LYS A 19 5.94 16.72 -8.69
CA LYS A 19 6.13 18.08 -9.19
C LYS A 19 5.79 18.22 -10.68
N HIS A 20 6.13 17.24 -11.51
CA HIS A 20 6.09 17.37 -12.99
C HIS A 20 4.84 16.75 -13.62
N GLU A 21 4.24 15.75 -13.00
CA GLU A 21 2.99 15.14 -13.46
C GLU A 21 1.75 15.72 -12.79
N PRO A 22 1.75 16.85 -12.16
CA PRO A 22 0.84 17.35 -11.12
C PRO A 22 -0.04 16.26 -10.49
N ILE A 23 0.61 15.35 -9.80
CA ILE A 23 -0.04 14.25 -9.06
C ILE A 23 0.24 14.41 -7.57
N ASP A 24 -0.77 14.24 -6.73
CA ASP A 24 -0.61 14.24 -5.28
C ASP A 24 0.12 12.99 -4.80
N SER A 25 0.84 13.09 -3.68
CA SER A 25 1.58 11.97 -3.10
C SER A 25 0.71 10.75 -2.84
N ILE A 26 -0.52 10.97 -2.38
CA ILE A 26 -1.47 9.88 -2.10
C ILE A 26 -1.90 9.17 -3.40
N ASP A 27 -2.07 9.90 -4.48
CA ASP A 27 -2.45 9.33 -5.77
C ASP A 27 -1.29 8.55 -6.39
N LEU A 28 -0.06 9.04 -6.24
CA LEU A 28 1.13 8.32 -6.64
C LEU A 28 1.27 7.01 -5.86
N MET A 29 1.02 7.03 -4.55
CA MET A 29 1.01 5.86 -3.69
C MET A 29 -0.04 4.84 -4.18
N LYS A 30 -1.25 5.28 -4.47
CA LYS A 30 -2.32 4.42 -4.98
C LYS A 30 -1.95 3.81 -6.33
N ARG A 31 -1.33 4.58 -7.22
CA ARG A 31 -0.87 4.08 -8.52
C ARG A 31 0.15 2.95 -8.34
N ALA A 32 1.15 3.15 -7.49
CA ALA A 32 2.18 2.15 -7.23
C ALA A 32 1.61 0.88 -6.59
N ALA A 33 0.75 1.04 -5.59
CA ALA A 33 0.13 -0.08 -4.90
C ALA A 33 -0.82 -0.86 -5.80
N ASN A 34 -1.57 -0.19 -6.67
CA ASN A 34 -2.44 -0.84 -7.64
C ASN A 34 -1.65 -1.68 -8.64
N LYS A 35 -0.49 -1.19 -9.09
CA LYS A 35 0.38 -1.96 -9.97
C LYS A 35 0.93 -3.20 -9.28
N ALA A 36 1.34 -3.08 -8.03
CA ALA A 36 1.79 -4.22 -7.23
C ALA A 36 0.66 -5.23 -7.02
N PHE A 37 -0.55 -4.77 -6.73
CA PHE A 37 -1.71 -5.62 -6.58
C PHE A 37 -2.05 -6.37 -7.86
N GLU A 38 -2.06 -5.69 -9.02
CA GLU A 38 -2.29 -6.32 -10.31
C GLU A 38 -1.29 -7.44 -10.57
N PHE A 39 -0.02 -7.20 -10.26
CA PHE A 39 1.02 -8.21 -10.40
C PHE A 39 0.74 -9.43 -9.52
N LEU A 40 0.43 -9.22 -8.25
CA LEU A 40 0.13 -10.29 -7.31
C LEU A 40 -1.12 -11.06 -7.74
N TYR A 41 -2.17 -10.36 -8.14
CA TYR A 41 -3.40 -10.98 -8.60
C TYR A 41 -3.15 -11.89 -9.80
N ASN A 42 -2.41 -11.39 -10.79
CA ASN A 42 -2.16 -12.15 -12.02
C ASN A 42 -1.22 -13.33 -11.79
N GLN A 43 -0.25 -13.23 -10.88
CA GLN A 43 0.75 -14.27 -10.65
C GLN A 43 0.32 -15.30 -9.61
N LEU A 44 -0.40 -14.90 -8.58
CA LEU A 44 -0.65 -15.75 -7.42
C LEU A 44 -2.12 -16.13 -7.23
N LEU A 45 -3.05 -15.27 -7.61
CA LEU A 45 -4.48 -15.45 -7.31
C LEU A 45 -5.28 -16.02 -8.47
N LYS A 46 -4.76 -15.96 -9.69
CA LYS A 46 -5.46 -16.39 -10.88
C LYS A 46 -5.69 -17.90 -10.96
N GLU A 47 -4.96 -18.70 -10.20
CA GLU A 47 -4.98 -20.16 -10.23
C GLU A 47 -5.78 -20.80 -9.09
N GLU A 48 -6.89 -20.23 -8.69
CA GLU A 48 -7.80 -20.76 -7.66
C GLU A 48 -7.14 -21.09 -6.30
N GLN A 49 -5.95 -20.57 -6.04
CA GLN A 49 -5.33 -20.75 -4.75
C GLN A 49 -5.97 -19.77 -3.77
N LYS A 50 -6.71 -20.32 -2.80
CA LYS A 50 -7.32 -19.54 -1.72
C LYS A 50 -6.25 -19.15 -0.70
N GLU A 51 -5.31 -18.33 -1.11
CA GLU A 51 -4.28 -17.87 -0.20
C GLU A 51 -4.79 -16.68 0.62
N HIS A 52 -4.42 -16.70 1.89
CA HIS A 52 -4.61 -15.57 2.78
C HIS A 52 -3.41 -14.66 2.70
N PHE A 53 -3.65 -13.37 2.56
CA PHE A 53 -2.60 -12.38 2.69
C PHE A 53 -2.56 -11.82 4.10
N THR A 54 -1.37 -11.60 4.60
CA THR A 54 -1.16 -10.88 5.84
C THR A 54 -0.29 -9.68 5.55
N PHE A 55 -0.80 -8.50 5.85
CA PHE A 55 -0.08 -7.25 5.65
C PHE A 55 0.41 -6.74 7.00
N PHE A 56 1.71 -6.48 7.08
CA PHE A 56 2.33 -5.78 8.19
C PHE A 56 2.72 -4.40 7.70
N CYS A 57 2.01 -3.39 8.17
CA CYS A 57 2.17 -2.02 7.70
C CYS A 57 2.76 -1.15 8.79
N GLY A 58 3.93 -0.57 8.55
CA GLY A 58 4.42 0.54 9.35
C GLY A 58 3.56 1.78 9.14
N THR A 59 3.83 2.83 9.88
CA THR A 59 2.98 4.03 9.90
C THR A 59 3.43 5.13 8.92
N GLY A 60 4.43 4.84 8.09
CA GLY A 60 4.92 5.73 7.04
C GLY A 60 4.31 5.43 5.67
N ASN A 61 4.86 6.04 4.63
CA ASN A 61 4.33 5.92 3.28
C ASN A 61 4.41 4.49 2.72
N ASN A 62 5.44 3.74 3.09
CA ASN A 62 5.55 2.33 2.68
C ASN A 62 4.42 1.48 3.28
N GLY A 63 4.04 1.76 4.52
CA GLY A 63 2.86 1.14 5.13
C GLY A 63 1.57 1.55 4.44
N GLY A 64 1.52 2.78 3.93
CA GLY A 64 0.40 3.27 3.12
C GLY A 64 0.19 2.43 1.86
N ASP A 65 1.24 1.99 1.21
CA ASP A 65 1.16 1.07 0.07
C ASP A 65 0.47 -0.24 0.46
N GLY A 66 0.83 -0.80 1.61
CA GLY A 66 0.18 -2.00 2.14
C GLY A 66 -1.30 -1.79 2.43
N LEU A 67 -1.69 -0.61 2.95
CA LEU A 67 -3.09 -0.26 3.17
C LEU A 67 -3.89 -0.22 1.87
N VAL A 68 -3.32 0.36 0.80
CA VAL A 68 -3.99 0.39 -0.50
C VAL A 68 -4.18 -1.03 -1.04
N MET A 69 -3.18 -1.89 -0.88
CA MET A 69 -3.30 -3.30 -1.27
C MET A 69 -4.38 -4.02 -0.46
N ALA A 70 -4.48 -3.76 0.85
CA ALA A 70 -5.53 -4.31 1.70
C ALA A 70 -6.92 -3.82 1.27
N GLN A 71 -7.07 -2.56 0.88
CA GLN A 71 -8.31 -2.03 0.31
C GLN A 71 -8.71 -2.81 -0.95
N ARG A 72 -7.75 -3.09 -1.81
CA ARG A 72 -7.98 -3.87 -3.04
C ARG A 72 -8.42 -5.30 -2.73
N CYS A 73 -7.82 -5.93 -1.72
CA CYS A 73 -8.24 -7.25 -1.26
C CYS A 73 -9.68 -7.21 -0.76
N LEU A 74 -10.03 -6.19 0.03
CA LEU A 74 -11.36 -6.03 0.56
C LEU A 74 -12.40 -5.87 -0.57
N ASP A 75 -12.11 -5.03 -1.55
CA ASP A 75 -12.98 -4.81 -2.71
C ASP A 75 -13.17 -6.08 -3.55
N ALA A 76 -12.13 -6.88 -3.66
CA ALA A 76 -12.15 -8.12 -4.45
C ALA A 76 -12.65 -9.34 -3.68
N GLY A 77 -12.98 -9.17 -2.39
CA GLY A 77 -13.42 -10.29 -1.54
C GLY A 77 -12.31 -11.29 -1.22
N ILE A 78 -11.05 -10.86 -1.23
CA ILE A 78 -9.90 -11.70 -0.95
C ILE A 78 -9.64 -11.72 0.55
N PRO A 79 -9.62 -12.89 1.21
CA PRO A 79 -9.32 -12.99 2.63
C PRO A 79 -7.93 -12.44 2.96
N HIS A 80 -7.84 -11.58 3.95
CA HIS A 80 -6.59 -10.97 4.37
C HIS A 80 -6.66 -10.53 5.84
N GLN A 81 -5.49 -10.29 6.41
CA GLN A 81 -5.34 -9.67 7.73
C GLN A 81 -4.42 -8.47 7.62
N LEU A 82 -4.73 -7.43 8.36
CA LEU A 82 -3.93 -6.21 8.40
C LEU A 82 -3.45 -5.93 9.82
N PHE A 83 -2.14 -5.86 9.98
CA PHE A 83 -1.50 -5.44 11.22
C PHE A 83 -0.79 -4.11 11.00
N VAL A 84 -1.09 -3.14 11.84
CA VAL A 84 -0.35 -1.87 11.86
C VAL A 84 0.73 -1.98 12.91
N VAL A 85 1.99 -1.91 12.49
CA VAL A 85 3.15 -2.00 13.37
C VAL A 85 3.54 -0.59 13.78
N GLU A 86 3.24 -0.23 15.02
CA GLU A 86 3.45 1.12 15.52
C GLU A 86 4.81 1.24 16.21
N LEU A 87 5.87 1.41 15.40
CA LEU A 87 7.22 1.68 15.92
C LEU A 87 7.37 3.11 16.39
N SER A 88 6.52 3.99 15.92
CA SER A 88 6.42 5.40 16.30
C SER A 88 4.96 5.81 16.29
N LYS A 89 4.60 6.75 17.17
CA LYS A 89 3.24 7.31 17.17
C LYS A 89 3.01 8.34 16.06
N ASN A 90 4.03 8.60 15.26
CA ASN A 90 3.93 9.50 14.12
C ASN A 90 3.46 8.73 12.88
N TYR A 91 2.23 8.99 12.48
CA TYR A 91 1.66 8.44 11.26
C TYR A 91 1.80 9.48 10.15
N SER A 92 2.24 9.06 8.97
CA SER A 92 2.26 9.98 7.82
C SER A 92 0.83 10.37 7.44
N ASN A 93 0.70 11.54 6.80
CA ASN A 93 -0.62 12.01 6.35
C ASN A 93 -1.26 11.04 5.36
N ASP A 94 -0.49 10.53 4.42
CA ASP A 94 -0.98 9.58 3.42
C ASP A 94 -1.37 8.24 4.05
N PHE A 95 -0.62 7.78 5.07
CA PHE A 95 -0.99 6.60 5.83
C PHE A 95 -2.32 6.79 6.56
N ASN A 96 -2.47 7.92 7.28
CA ASN A 96 -3.71 8.23 7.99
C ASN A 96 -4.91 8.29 7.06
N GLU A 97 -4.77 8.94 5.92
CA GLU A 97 -5.84 9.07 4.94
C GLU A 97 -6.26 7.71 4.39
N ASN A 98 -5.29 6.86 4.05
CA ASN A 98 -5.58 5.51 3.58
C ASN A 98 -6.18 4.63 4.67
N LEU A 99 -5.76 4.80 5.94
CA LEU A 99 -6.34 4.08 7.06
C LEU A 99 -7.81 4.44 7.26
N GLU A 100 -8.16 5.71 7.16
CA GLU A 100 -9.54 6.16 7.27
C GLU A 100 -10.40 5.63 6.10
N ILE A 101 -9.87 5.61 4.88
CA ILE A 101 -10.55 5.01 3.74
C ILE A 101 -10.79 3.52 4.00
N TYR A 102 -9.78 2.78 4.45
CA TYR A 102 -9.87 1.35 4.75
C TYR A 102 -10.96 1.07 5.78
N LYS A 103 -10.99 1.83 6.87
CA LYS A 103 -12.05 1.73 7.88
C LYS A 103 -13.44 2.01 7.30
N SER A 104 -13.55 3.04 6.45
CA SER A 104 -14.83 3.47 5.89
C SER A 104 -15.49 2.42 5.01
N ILE A 105 -14.71 1.55 4.39
CA ILE A 105 -15.21 0.46 3.55
C ILE A 105 -15.37 -0.87 4.32
N GLY A 106 -15.26 -0.84 5.63
CA GLY A 106 -15.48 -2.00 6.50
C GLY A 106 -14.22 -2.79 6.84
N GLY A 107 -13.04 -2.22 6.59
CA GLY A 107 -11.78 -2.88 6.92
C GLY A 107 -11.51 -2.95 8.42
N GLU A 108 -10.96 -4.07 8.87
CA GLU A 108 -10.55 -4.29 10.24
C GLU A 108 -9.05 -4.47 10.31
N PHE A 109 -8.43 -4.02 11.40
CA PHE A 109 -7.00 -4.13 11.59
C PHE A 109 -6.64 -4.23 13.07
N ILE A 110 -5.44 -4.72 13.33
CA ILE A 110 -4.90 -4.86 14.68
C ILE A 110 -3.63 -4.00 14.76
N VAL A 111 -3.55 -3.18 15.80
CA VAL A 111 -2.33 -2.40 16.09
C VAL A 111 -1.43 -3.23 17.00
N LEU A 112 -0.19 -3.39 16.57
CA LEU A 112 0.84 -4.09 17.34
C LEU A 112 1.78 -3.10 18.03
#